data_959942c4fecd98731cfb0cc8dda084cc
#
_entry.id   959942c4fecd98731cfb0cc8dda084cc
#
_cell.length_a   1.000
_cell.length_b   1.000
_cell.length_c   1.000
_cell.angle_alpha   90.00
_cell.angle_beta   90.00
_cell.angle_gamma   90.00
#
_symmetry.space_group_name_H-M   'P 1'
#
loop_
_entity.id
_entity.type
_entity.pdbx_description
1 polymer ?
#
loop_
_entity_poly.entity_id
_entity_poly.type
_entity_poly.pdbx_seq_one_letter_code
_entity_poly.pdbx_strand_id
1 'polypeptide(L)'
;MKQMYALVIEDDPKLGVIFQTTLQQVGYETALDENGSHYRALLEARRPDLVILDIHLPFAFGGDILDEIRAKYPDTVVAIVTADFIKAKTLTGKADHILIKPVSIASLLRLAESIKSSL
;
A
#
# COMPACT_ATOMS: atom_id res chain seq x y z
N MET A 1 -4.34 2.79 -22.90
CA MET A 1 -3.49 3.06 -21.71
C MET A 1 -3.94 2.18 -20.57
N LYS A 2 -2.99 1.69 -19.80
CA LYS A 2 -3.29 0.83 -18.66
C LYS A 2 -3.92 1.63 -17.53
N GLN A 3 -5.02 1.11 -16.96
CA GLN A 3 -5.59 1.67 -15.74
C GLN A 3 -4.75 1.24 -14.54
N MET A 4 -4.21 2.20 -13.80
CA MET A 4 -3.48 1.94 -12.57
C MET A 4 -4.43 1.52 -11.45
N TYR A 5 -4.01 0.55 -10.65
CA TYR A 5 -4.81 0.04 -9.54
C TYR A 5 -3.96 -0.05 -8.28
N ALA A 6 -4.47 0.48 -7.19
CA ALA A 6 -3.82 0.43 -5.89
C ALA A 6 -4.74 -0.20 -4.84
N LEU A 7 -4.15 -1.06 -4.02
CA LEU A 7 -4.80 -1.62 -2.85
C LEU A 7 -4.28 -0.89 -1.62
N VAL A 8 -5.17 -0.35 -0.81
CA VAL A 8 -4.84 0.31 0.44
C VAL A 8 -5.25 -0.60 1.59
N ILE A 9 -4.31 -0.92 2.48
CA ILE A 9 -4.55 -1.74 3.66
C ILE A 9 -4.19 -0.88 4.87
N GLU A 10 -5.20 -0.27 5.49
CA GLU A 10 -5.04 0.74 6.53
C GLU A 10 -6.25 0.70 7.47
N ASP A 11 -6.01 0.57 8.78
CA ASP A 11 -7.09 0.45 9.75
C ASP A 11 -7.61 1.79 10.28
N ASP A 12 -6.88 2.88 10.10
CA ASP A 12 -7.42 4.21 10.42
C ASP A 12 -8.37 4.64 9.30
N PRO A 13 -9.67 4.79 9.58
CA PRO A 13 -10.64 5.09 8.52
C PRO A 13 -10.40 6.43 7.85
N LYS A 14 -9.88 7.42 8.56
CA LYS A 14 -9.56 8.72 7.98
C LYS A 14 -8.38 8.62 7.02
N LEU A 15 -7.31 7.94 7.44
CA LEU A 15 -6.13 7.75 6.59
C LEU A 15 -6.45 6.90 5.37
N GLY A 16 -7.24 5.86 5.54
CA GLY A 16 -7.66 5.02 4.41
C GLY A 16 -8.34 5.83 3.31
N VAL A 17 -9.27 6.70 3.68
CA VAL A 17 -9.96 7.59 2.73
C VAL A 17 -9.00 8.59 2.11
N ILE A 18 -8.11 9.18 2.92
CA ILE A 18 -7.12 10.15 2.42
C ILE A 18 -6.20 9.48 1.39
N PHE A 19 -5.71 8.30 1.68
CA PHE A 19 -4.83 7.58 0.75
C PHE A 19 -5.57 7.23 -0.54
N GLN A 20 -6.79 6.71 -0.46
CA GLN A 20 -7.57 6.41 -1.66
C GLN A 20 -7.83 7.67 -2.48
N THR A 21 -8.27 8.75 -1.86
CA THR A 21 -8.57 10.00 -2.55
C THR A 21 -7.33 10.55 -3.25
N THR A 22 -6.19 10.53 -2.56
CA THR A 22 -4.92 11.00 -3.12
C THR A 22 -4.53 10.19 -4.37
N LEU A 23 -4.64 8.86 -4.29
CA LEU A 23 -4.31 7.99 -5.41
C LEU A 23 -5.28 8.17 -6.57
N GLN A 24 -6.56 8.35 -6.29
CA GLN A 24 -7.57 8.60 -7.31
C GLN A 24 -7.31 9.89 -8.06
N GLN A 25 -6.76 10.90 -7.40
CA GLN A 25 -6.42 12.17 -8.05
C GLN A 25 -5.37 12.02 -9.14
N VAL A 26 -4.50 11.03 -9.05
CA VAL A 26 -3.51 10.75 -10.09
C VAL A 26 -3.89 9.57 -10.99
N GLY A 27 -5.16 9.20 -10.98
CA GLY A 27 -5.71 8.27 -11.95
C GLY A 27 -5.70 6.80 -11.55
N TYR A 28 -5.48 6.47 -10.27
CA TYR A 28 -5.60 5.09 -9.81
C TYR A 28 -7.04 4.73 -9.49
N GLU A 29 -7.45 3.53 -9.87
CA GLU A 29 -8.56 2.85 -9.20
C GLU A 29 -8.03 2.35 -7.86
N THR A 30 -8.88 2.32 -6.84
CA THR A 30 -8.47 1.91 -5.50
C THR A 30 -9.45 0.92 -4.88
N ALA A 31 -8.92 0.07 -4.02
CA ALA A 31 -9.70 -0.74 -3.09
C ALA A 31 -9.11 -0.57 -1.70
N LEU A 32 -9.91 -0.78 -0.67
CA LEU A 32 -9.51 -0.61 0.73
C LEU A 32 -9.83 -1.86 1.53
N ASP A 33 -8.82 -2.37 2.25
CA ASP A 33 -9.00 -3.32 3.34
C ASP A 33 -8.76 -2.57 4.64
N GLU A 34 -9.81 -2.41 5.45
CA GLU A 34 -9.77 -1.57 6.65
C GLU A 34 -9.16 -2.25 7.88
N ASN A 35 -8.89 -3.54 7.80
CA ASN A 35 -8.50 -4.27 9.02
C ASN A 35 -7.55 -5.46 8.80
N GLY A 36 -7.16 -5.73 7.57
CA GLY A 36 -6.29 -6.87 7.26
C GLY A 36 -7.03 -8.20 7.09
N SER A 37 -8.36 -8.19 6.98
CA SER A 37 -9.15 -9.41 6.82
C SER A 37 -9.67 -9.65 5.40
N HIS A 38 -9.48 -8.71 4.48
CA HIS A 38 -10.03 -8.79 3.13
C HIS A 38 -8.96 -8.83 2.02
N TYR A 39 -7.70 -8.56 2.37
CA TYR A 39 -6.65 -8.38 1.35
C TYR A 39 -6.45 -9.61 0.46
N ARG A 40 -6.61 -10.82 1.00
CA ARG A 40 -6.43 -12.04 0.21
C ARG A 40 -7.45 -12.13 -0.91
N ALA A 41 -8.71 -11.88 -0.60
CA ALA A 41 -9.77 -11.87 -1.62
C ALA A 41 -9.53 -10.79 -2.67
N LEU A 42 -9.07 -9.62 -2.24
CA LEU A 42 -8.77 -8.51 -3.15
C LEU A 42 -7.58 -8.83 -4.06
N LEU A 43 -6.54 -9.48 -3.53
CA LEU A 43 -5.38 -9.91 -4.33
C LEU A 43 -5.76 -11.02 -5.32
N GLU A 44 -6.66 -11.93 -4.92
CA GLU A 44 -7.16 -12.96 -5.85
C GLU A 44 -7.93 -12.36 -7.02
N ALA A 45 -8.70 -11.30 -6.75
CA ALA A 45 -9.55 -10.69 -7.76
C ALA A 45 -8.77 -9.89 -8.81
N ARG A 46 -7.68 -9.25 -8.40
CA ARG A 46 -6.94 -8.36 -9.30
C ARG A 46 -5.54 -8.09 -8.78
N ARG A 47 -4.54 -8.11 -9.67
CA ARG A 47 -3.17 -7.73 -9.34
C ARG A 47 -3.06 -6.21 -9.19
N PRO A 48 -2.65 -5.69 -8.02
CA PRO A 48 -2.41 -4.25 -7.88
C PRO A 48 -1.06 -3.84 -8.47
N ASP A 49 -0.99 -2.61 -8.94
CA ASP A 49 0.27 -1.98 -9.33
C ASP A 49 1.01 -1.45 -8.11
N LEU A 50 0.25 -1.03 -7.10
CA LEU A 50 0.75 -0.44 -5.86
C LEU A 50 -0.07 -0.96 -4.69
N VAL A 51 0.59 -1.29 -3.59
CA VAL A 51 -0.06 -1.56 -2.31
C VAL A 51 0.46 -0.57 -1.28
N ILE A 52 -0.45 0.15 -0.64
CA ILE A 52 -0.15 0.96 0.54
C ILE A 52 -0.49 0.11 1.75
N LEU A 53 0.48 -0.19 2.59
CA LEU A 53 0.34 -1.22 3.62
C LEU A 53 0.75 -0.71 4.99
N ASP A 54 -0.19 -0.68 5.93
CA ASP A 54 0.11 -0.46 7.34
C ASP A 54 0.67 -1.76 7.94
N ILE A 55 1.62 -1.65 8.85
CA ILE A 55 2.22 -2.82 9.51
C ILE A 55 1.30 -3.38 10.59
N HIS A 56 0.71 -2.51 11.40
CA HIS A 56 -0.09 -2.90 12.56
C HIS A 56 -1.57 -2.87 12.23
N LEU A 57 -2.14 -4.04 11.99
CA LEU A 57 -3.54 -4.23 11.63
C LEU A 57 -4.21 -5.13 12.66
N PRO A 58 -5.55 -4.99 12.88
CA PRO A 58 -6.24 -5.80 13.89
C PRO A 58 -6.20 -7.30 13.62
N PHE A 59 -6.22 -7.74 12.34
CA PHE A 59 -6.38 -9.14 11.98
C PHE A 59 -5.18 -9.72 11.23
N ALA A 60 -4.13 -8.95 11.01
CA ALA A 60 -2.95 -9.42 10.31
C ALA A 60 -1.74 -8.53 10.64
N PHE A 61 -0.55 -9.10 10.49
CA PHE A 61 0.68 -8.33 10.58
C PHE A 61 1.14 -7.95 9.17
N GLY A 62 1.43 -6.66 8.95
CA GLY A 62 1.80 -6.16 7.63
C GLY A 62 3.02 -6.86 7.01
N GLY A 63 3.97 -7.30 7.84
CA GLY A 63 5.11 -8.05 7.33
C GLY A 63 4.72 -9.37 6.69
N ASP A 64 3.73 -10.07 7.25
CA ASP A 64 3.21 -11.31 6.67
C ASP A 64 2.47 -11.04 5.38
N ILE A 65 1.69 -9.95 5.35
CA ILE A 65 1.00 -9.53 4.12
C ILE A 65 2.00 -9.22 3.02
N LEU A 66 3.08 -8.52 3.35
CA LEU A 66 4.14 -8.21 2.40
C LEU A 66 4.73 -9.48 1.78
N ASP A 67 5.01 -10.50 2.60
CA ASP A 67 5.54 -11.76 2.13
C ASP A 67 4.55 -12.46 1.17
N GLU A 68 3.25 -12.43 1.49
CA GLU A 68 2.22 -12.99 0.62
C GLU A 68 2.13 -12.25 -0.72
N ILE A 69 2.23 -10.92 -0.69
CA ILE A 69 2.21 -10.11 -1.92
C ILE A 69 3.42 -10.45 -2.80
N ARG A 70 4.60 -10.52 -2.19
CA ARG A 70 5.83 -10.86 -2.92
C ARG A 70 5.78 -12.23 -3.56
N ALA A 71 5.20 -13.21 -2.87
CA ALA A 71 5.05 -14.56 -3.40
C ALA A 71 4.09 -14.62 -4.59
N LYS A 72 3.00 -13.86 -4.52
CA LYS A 72 1.95 -13.88 -5.55
C LYS A 72 2.25 -12.93 -6.71
N TYR A 73 2.72 -11.73 -6.41
CA TYR A 73 2.96 -10.67 -7.39
C TYR A 73 4.30 -9.99 -7.13
N PRO A 74 5.41 -10.61 -7.58
CA PRO A 74 6.75 -10.09 -7.26
C PRO A 74 7.00 -8.66 -7.73
N ASP A 75 6.32 -8.23 -8.80
CA ASP A 75 6.54 -6.91 -9.40
C ASP A 75 5.61 -5.82 -8.86
N THR A 76 4.66 -6.17 -8.00
CA THR A 76 3.81 -5.16 -7.37
C THR A 76 4.65 -4.29 -6.44
N VAL A 77 4.53 -2.97 -6.58
CA VAL A 77 5.21 -2.03 -5.71
C VAL A 77 4.51 -1.99 -4.36
N VAL A 78 5.26 -2.19 -3.28
CA VAL A 78 4.70 -2.12 -1.92
C VAL A 78 5.34 -0.96 -1.17
N ALA A 79 4.51 -0.04 -0.71
CA ALA A 79 4.89 1.07 0.15
C ALA A 79 4.32 0.82 1.54
N ILE A 80 5.18 0.62 2.51
CA ILE A 80 4.78 0.49 3.91
C ILE A 80 4.57 1.88 4.50
N VAL A 81 3.49 2.04 5.25
CA VAL A 81 3.15 3.27 5.96
C VAL A 81 2.97 2.93 7.42
N THR A 82 3.78 3.48 8.31
CA THR A 82 3.75 3.14 9.73
C THR A 82 4.29 4.25 10.60
N ALA A 83 3.82 4.32 11.85
CA ALA A 83 4.44 5.15 12.89
C ALA A 83 5.55 4.38 13.64
N ASP A 84 5.66 3.08 13.43
CA ASP A 84 6.63 2.21 14.11
C ASP A 84 7.94 2.18 13.34
N PHE A 85 8.82 3.14 13.64
CA PHE A 85 10.10 3.29 12.97
C PHE A 85 11.01 2.07 13.16
N ILE A 86 10.99 1.46 14.34
CA ILE A 86 11.85 0.31 14.63
C ILE A 86 11.42 -0.89 13.78
N LYS A 87 10.11 -1.16 13.73
CA LYS A 87 9.58 -2.25 12.93
C LYS A 87 9.79 -2.02 11.44
N ALA A 88 9.63 -0.77 10.99
CA ALA A 88 9.89 -0.40 9.61
C ALA A 88 11.31 -0.75 9.17
N LYS A 89 12.29 -0.54 10.03
CA LYS A 89 13.69 -0.88 9.74
C LYS A 89 13.87 -2.37 9.43
N THR A 90 13.12 -3.24 10.06
CA THR A 90 13.22 -4.69 9.83
C THR A 90 12.72 -5.09 8.45
N LEU A 91 11.96 -4.22 7.79
CA LEU A 91 11.36 -4.47 6.48
C LEU A 91 12.07 -3.74 5.35
N THR A 92 13.14 -3.00 5.66
CA THR A 92 14.00 -2.35 4.66
C THR A 92 14.59 -3.43 3.74
N GLY A 93 14.48 -3.23 2.43
CA GLY A 93 14.93 -4.21 1.45
C GLY A 93 13.86 -5.22 1.05
N LYS A 94 12.80 -5.37 1.85
CA LYS A 94 11.64 -6.21 1.49
C LYS A 94 10.53 -5.40 0.84
N ALA A 95 10.26 -4.20 1.36
CA ALA A 95 9.33 -3.25 0.76
C ALA A 95 10.08 -2.34 -0.22
N ASP A 96 9.37 -1.82 -1.21
CA ASP A 96 9.96 -0.87 -2.17
C ASP A 96 10.11 0.51 -1.56
N HIS A 97 9.17 0.90 -0.71
CA HIS A 97 9.17 2.20 -0.03
C HIS A 97 8.69 2.04 1.40
N ILE A 98 9.23 2.88 2.28
CA ILE A 98 8.79 2.98 3.67
C ILE A 98 8.51 4.44 3.97
N LEU A 99 7.28 4.73 4.36
CA LEU A 99 6.82 6.06 4.71
C LEU A 99 6.44 6.07 6.18
N ILE A 100 7.04 6.98 6.94
CA ILE A 100 6.78 7.09 8.37
C ILE A 100 5.65 8.09 8.60
N LYS A 101 4.66 7.68 9.38
CA LYS A 101 3.53 8.55 9.73
C LYS A 101 4.00 9.70 10.63
N PRO A 102 3.47 10.92 10.47
CA PRO A 102 2.43 11.30 9.52
C PRO A 102 2.97 11.45 8.10
N VAL A 103 2.25 10.87 7.13
CA VAL A 103 2.63 10.91 5.71
C VAL A 103 2.01 12.13 5.07
N SER A 104 2.83 12.93 4.38
CA SER A 104 2.30 14.08 3.65
C SER A 104 1.62 13.63 2.35
N ILE A 105 0.55 14.33 1.99
CA ILE A 105 -0.14 14.11 0.73
C ILE A 105 0.83 14.29 -0.44
N ALA A 106 1.69 15.30 -0.37
CA ALA A 106 2.68 15.55 -1.42
C ALA A 106 3.64 14.39 -1.62
N SER A 107 4.10 13.74 -0.54
CA SER A 107 4.97 12.57 -0.65
C SER A 107 4.26 11.40 -1.32
N LEU A 108 3.00 11.16 -0.97
CA LEU A 108 2.22 10.08 -1.58
C LEU A 108 1.93 10.36 -3.04
N LEU A 109 1.62 11.60 -3.41
CA LEU A 109 1.42 12.00 -4.80
C LEU A 109 2.67 11.74 -5.63
N ARG A 110 3.85 12.15 -5.12
CA ARG A 110 5.12 11.94 -5.83
C ARG A 110 5.40 10.46 -6.05
N LEU A 111 5.16 9.64 -5.03
CA LEU A 111 5.32 8.19 -5.13
C LEU A 111 4.41 7.62 -6.20
N ALA A 112 3.12 7.93 -6.14
CA ALA A 112 2.13 7.41 -7.06
C ALA A 112 2.42 7.82 -8.51
N GLU A 113 2.84 9.06 -8.72
CA GLU A 113 3.21 9.55 -10.05
C GLU A 113 4.48 8.88 -10.57
N SER A 114 5.47 8.65 -9.70
CA SER A 114 6.72 8.00 -10.11
C SER A 114 6.50 6.56 -10.57
N ILE A 115 5.61 5.83 -9.90
CA ILE A 115 5.26 4.46 -10.30
C ILE A 115 4.54 4.47 -11.65
N LYS A 116 3.59 5.37 -11.82
CA LYS A 116 2.85 5.51 -13.07
C LYS A 116 3.77 5.85 -14.24
N SER A 117 4.77 6.70 -14.01
CA SER A 117 5.71 7.13 -15.05
C SER A 117 6.72 6.06 -15.44
N SER A 118 6.97 5.09 -14.57
CA SER A 118 7.94 4.03 -14.83
C SER A 118 7.39 2.84 -15.62
N LEU A 119 6.10 2.85 -15.91
CA LEU A 119 5.44 1.74 -16.64
C LEU A 119 5.40 1.92 -18.14
#